data_24b8fe0f118abbc6f7dea224f425623e
#
_entry.id   24b8fe0f118abbc6f7dea224f425623e
#
_cell.length_a   1.000
_cell.length_b   1.000
_cell.length_c   1.000
_cell.angle_alpha   90.00
_cell.angle_beta   90.00
_cell.angle_gamma   90.00
#
_symmetry.space_group_name_H-M   'P 1'
#
loop_
_entity.id
_entity.type
_entity.pdbx_description
1 polymer ?
#
loop_
_entity_poly.entity_id
_entity_poly.type
_entity_poly.pdbx_seq_one_letter_code
_entity_poly.pdbx_strand_id
1 'polypeptide(L)'
;MSPAPRRTTELLAAARADSVLVRVHRAVGEEEVEWLEGYVVALGRRWLVLACVSTDVWPTGWSAVRLRDVSVVEPRANARFTTEALRRRDQWPLPPVPVHLDLDSRRGLLTSLVGSEEIVALHPERRDPDVCFVGVVREVGEHWVELLEVTTAAQWETATTRRAVEAVTRIDLAGGYESALRLVAGPAPR
;
A
#
# COMPACT_ATOMS: atom_id res chain seq x y z
N MET A 1 2.64 -12.30 18.63
CA MET A 1 2.72 -11.78 17.24
C MET A 1 4.09 -12.11 16.69
N SER A 2 4.23 -13.15 15.85
CA SER A 2 5.51 -13.55 15.29
C SER A 2 6.05 -12.51 14.30
N PRO A 3 7.35 -12.20 14.32
CA PRO A 3 8.00 -11.40 13.29
C PRO A 3 8.00 -12.17 11.96
N ALA A 4 8.18 -11.43 10.86
CA ALA A 4 8.40 -12.06 9.56
C ALA A 4 9.63 -13.00 9.63
N PRO A 5 9.65 -14.10 8.85
CA PRO A 5 10.83 -14.94 8.77
C PRO A 5 12.05 -14.10 8.35
N ARG A 6 13.17 -14.28 9.06
CA ARG A 6 14.42 -13.54 8.83
C ARG A 6 14.83 -13.56 7.34
N ARG A 7 14.70 -14.70 6.69
CA ARG A 7 15.00 -14.89 5.27
C ARG A 7 14.12 -14.00 4.35
N THR A 8 12.84 -13.83 4.66
CA THR A 8 11.93 -12.97 3.89
C THR A 8 12.36 -11.50 3.96
N THR A 9 12.72 -11.02 5.16
CA THR A 9 13.20 -9.64 5.35
C THR A 9 14.53 -9.40 4.63
N GLU A 10 15.46 -10.37 4.66
CA GLU A 10 16.74 -10.29 3.94
C GLU A 10 16.54 -10.23 2.42
N LEU A 11 15.63 -11.06 1.86
CA LEU A 11 15.30 -11.03 0.43
C LEU A 11 14.68 -9.69 0.01
N LEU A 12 13.77 -9.14 0.80
CA LEU A 12 13.16 -7.84 0.53
C LEU A 12 14.19 -6.70 0.62
N ALA A 13 15.12 -6.76 1.58
CA ALA A 13 16.18 -5.78 1.71
C ALA A 13 17.15 -5.83 0.51
N ALA A 14 17.53 -7.02 0.05
CA ALA A 14 18.33 -7.20 -1.16
C ALA A 14 17.59 -6.69 -2.40
N ALA A 15 16.31 -7.07 -2.58
CA ALA A 15 15.49 -6.59 -3.69
C ALA A 15 15.37 -5.07 -3.74
N ARG A 16 15.28 -4.42 -2.55
CA ARG A 16 15.30 -2.97 -2.43
C ARG A 16 16.64 -2.37 -2.85
N ALA A 17 17.75 -2.90 -2.33
CA ALA A 17 19.10 -2.39 -2.61
C ALA A 17 19.43 -2.47 -4.11
N ASP A 18 19.05 -3.57 -4.75
CA ASP A 18 19.35 -3.85 -6.15
C ASP A 18 18.25 -3.35 -7.10
N SER A 19 17.18 -2.73 -6.58
CA SER A 19 16.01 -2.28 -7.36
C SER A 19 15.45 -3.39 -8.26
N VAL A 20 15.26 -4.58 -7.68
CA VAL A 20 14.73 -5.76 -8.39
C VAL A 20 13.22 -5.80 -8.29
N LEU A 21 12.55 -6.01 -9.43
CA LEU A 21 11.12 -6.29 -9.47
C LEU A 21 10.82 -7.62 -8.77
N VAL A 22 9.91 -7.60 -7.81
CA VAL A 22 9.50 -8.78 -7.05
C VAL A 22 7.98 -8.98 -7.12
N ARG A 23 7.57 -10.22 -7.02
CA ARG A 23 6.20 -10.61 -6.66
C ARG A 23 6.18 -11.01 -5.21
N VAL A 24 5.25 -10.43 -4.46
CA VAL A 24 5.05 -10.68 -3.04
C VAL A 24 3.72 -11.41 -2.87
N HIS A 25 3.79 -12.68 -2.50
CA HIS A 25 2.63 -13.47 -2.11
C HIS A 25 2.33 -13.23 -0.64
N ARG A 26 1.06 -13.19 -0.30
CA ARG A 26 0.61 -12.91 1.06
C ARG A 26 -0.42 -13.93 1.52
N ALA A 27 -0.36 -14.28 2.79
CA ALA A 27 -1.39 -15.05 3.46
C ALA A 27 -1.90 -14.24 4.66
N VAL A 28 -3.18 -13.90 4.65
CA VAL A 28 -3.81 -13.09 5.69
C VAL A 28 -4.71 -13.98 6.55
N GLY A 29 -4.17 -14.45 7.68
CA GLY A 29 -4.77 -15.53 8.44
C GLY A 29 -4.42 -16.87 7.82
N GLU A 30 -5.41 -17.67 7.47
CA GLU A 30 -5.27 -18.97 6.79
C GLU A 30 -5.53 -18.88 5.28
N GLU A 31 -5.92 -17.71 4.78
CA GLU A 31 -6.26 -17.49 3.38
C GLU A 31 -5.10 -16.86 2.61
N GLU A 32 -4.87 -17.34 1.39
CA GLU A 32 -4.05 -16.63 0.42
C GLU A 32 -4.87 -15.47 -0.15
N VAL A 33 -4.25 -14.29 -0.18
CA VAL A 33 -4.81 -13.10 -0.81
C VAL A 33 -4.06 -12.80 -2.10
N GLU A 34 -4.60 -11.90 -2.90
CA GLU A 34 -3.97 -11.47 -4.14
C GLU A 34 -2.50 -11.08 -3.93
N TRP A 35 -1.63 -11.56 -4.81
CA TRP A 35 -0.22 -11.17 -4.83
C TRP A 35 -0.04 -9.74 -5.36
N LEU A 36 1.04 -9.11 -4.95
CA LEU A 36 1.45 -7.78 -5.44
C LEU A 36 2.76 -7.88 -6.20
N GLU A 37 2.88 -7.13 -7.29
CA GLU A 37 4.11 -7.05 -8.07
C GLU A 37 4.61 -5.60 -8.10
N GLY A 38 5.89 -5.41 -7.80
CA GLY A 38 6.45 -4.06 -7.70
C GLY A 38 7.88 -4.05 -7.21
N TYR A 39 8.40 -2.86 -7.00
CA TYR A 39 9.72 -2.62 -6.45
C TYR A 39 9.60 -2.26 -4.96
N VAL A 40 10.44 -2.87 -4.12
CA VAL A 40 10.48 -2.53 -2.70
C VAL A 40 11.10 -1.15 -2.56
N VAL A 41 10.32 -0.15 -2.14
CA VAL A 41 10.79 1.24 -1.99
C VAL A 41 11.04 1.62 -0.53
N ALA A 42 10.36 0.99 0.40
CA ALA A 42 10.59 1.18 1.83
C ALA A 42 10.38 -0.12 2.61
N LEU A 43 11.15 -0.29 3.69
CA LEU A 43 11.11 -1.47 4.54
C LEU A 43 11.36 -1.04 5.99
N GLY A 44 10.38 -1.28 6.86
CA GLY A 44 10.46 -1.07 8.30
C GLY A 44 10.44 -2.39 9.07
N ARG A 45 10.22 -2.31 10.36
CA ARG A 45 10.18 -3.51 11.23
C ARG A 45 8.93 -4.35 11.04
N ARG A 46 7.81 -3.75 10.63
CA ARG A 46 6.50 -4.42 10.54
C ARG A 46 5.82 -4.31 9.19
N TRP A 47 6.20 -3.33 8.40
CA TRP A 47 5.59 -3.03 7.10
C TRP A 47 6.66 -2.88 6.02
N LEU A 48 6.28 -3.18 4.80
CA LEU A 48 7.02 -2.83 3.60
C LEU A 48 6.13 -2.00 2.68
N VAL A 49 6.74 -1.22 1.80
CA VAL A 49 6.05 -0.50 0.74
C VAL A 49 6.59 -0.98 -0.60
N LEU A 50 5.67 -1.37 -1.48
CA LEU A 50 5.93 -1.66 -2.88
C LEU A 50 5.48 -0.47 -3.73
N ALA A 51 6.32 -0.03 -4.66
CA ALA A 51 5.87 0.73 -5.81
C ALA A 51 5.35 -0.27 -6.83
N CYS A 52 4.04 -0.36 -6.95
CA CYS A 52 3.37 -1.39 -7.74
C CYS A 52 3.46 -1.10 -9.24
N VAL A 53 3.56 -2.17 -10.03
CA VAL A 53 3.60 -2.10 -11.50
C VAL A 53 2.57 -3.08 -12.06
N SER A 54 1.75 -2.59 -12.99
CA SER A 54 0.74 -3.41 -13.68
C SER A 54 1.36 -4.38 -14.70
N THR A 55 0.56 -5.31 -15.18
CA THR A 55 0.99 -6.29 -16.21
C THR A 55 1.35 -5.66 -17.55
N ASP A 56 0.80 -4.49 -17.87
CA ASP A 56 1.11 -3.68 -19.04
C ASP A 56 2.24 -2.66 -18.78
N VAL A 57 2.96 -2.85 -17.66
CA VAL A 57 4.18 -2.12 -17.29
C VAL A 57 3.94 -0.61 -17.09
N TRP A 58 2.95 -0.27 -16.28
CA TRP A 58 2.72 1.09 -15.78
C TRP A 58 2.81 1.13 -14.26
N PRO A 59 3.35 2.20 -13.67
CA PRO A 59 3.24 2.43 -12.23
C PRO A 59 1.76 2.53 -11.83
N THR A 60 1.37 1.85 -10.76
CA THR A 60 -0.01 1.81 -10.26
C THR A 60 -0.14 2.28 -8.83
N GLY A 61 0.80 3.10 -8.36
CA GLY A 61 0.81 3.61 -7.00
C GLY A 61 1.64 2.76 -6.04
N TRP A 62 1.33 2.88 -4.76
CA TRP A 62 2.07 2.20 -3.69
C TRP A 62 1.15 1.35 -2.85
N SER A 63 1.65 0.19 -2.43
CA SER A 63 0.97 -0.68 -1.46
C SER A 63 1.86 -0.89 -0.24
N ALA A 64 1.37 -0.47 0.93
CA ALA A 64 1.97 -0.82 2.19
C ALA A 64 1.34 -2.11 2.71
N VAL A 65 2.14 -3.15 2.97
CA VAL A 65 1.68 -4.45 3.45
C VAL A 65 2.46 -4.92 4.67
N ARG A 66 1.82 -5.73 5.51
CA ARG A 66 2.49 -6.24 6.72
C ARG A 66 3.49 -7.33 6.36
N LEU A 67 4.71 -7.21 6.89
CA LEU A 67 5.76 -8.21 6.69
C LEU A 67 5.38 -9.61 7.17
N ARG A 68 4.60 -9.72 8.25
CA ARG A 68 4.19 -11.03 8.80
C ARG A 68 3.19 -11.77 7.91
N ASP A 69 2.53 -11.08 6.98
CA ASP A 69 1.58 -11.68 6.04
C ASP A 69 2.28 -12.05 4.72
N VAL A 70 3.56 -11.72 4.54
CA VAL A 70 4.33 -12.12 3.38
C VAL A 70 4.72 -13.60 3.52
N SER A 71 4.19 -14.43 2.64
CA SER A 71 4.46 -15.87 2.57
C SER A 71 5.64 -16.20 1.67
N VAL A 72 5.69 -15.59 0.47
CA VAL A 72 6.75 -15.82 -0.52
C VAL A 72 7.15 -14.51 -1.18
N VAL A 73 8.44 -14.37 -1.48
CA VAL A 73 9.01 -13.26 -2.27
C VAL A 73 9.73 -13.87 -3.47
N GLU A 74 9.29 -13.54 -4.68
CA GLU A 74 9.83 -14.06 -5.92
C GLU A 74 10.42 -12.93 -6.78
N PRO A 75 11.74 -12.89 -7.02
CA PRO A 75 12.32 -12.05 -8.06
C PRO A 75 11.72 -12.40 -9.42
N ARG A 76 11.35 -11.39 -10.20
CA ARG A 76 10.69 -11.63 -11.50
C ARG A 76 11.70 -11.83 -12.62
N ALA A 77 11.49 -12.87 -13.42
CA ALA A 77 12.36 -13.17 -14.56
C ALA A 77 12.35 -12.04 -15.61
N ASN A 78 11.25 -11.30 -15.73
CA ASN A 78 11.08 -10.15 -16.64
C ASN A 78 11.52 -8.82 -16.05
N ALA A 79 12.16 -8.78 -14.87
CA ALA A 79 12.54 -7.54 -14.18
C ALA A 79 13.34 -6.57 -15.06
N ARG A 80 14.30 -7.11 -15.85
CA ARG A 80 15.10 -6.30 -16.77
C ARG A 80 14.25 -5.65 -17.87
N PHE A 81 13.33 -6.41 -18.47
CA PHE A 81 12.40 -5.88 -19.46
C PHE A 81 11.51 -4.79 -18.86
N THR A 82 10.92 -5.06 -17.70
CA THR A 82 10.03 -4.11 -17.00
C THR A 82 10.76 -2.80 -16.68
N THR A 83 11.97 -2.87 -16.12
CA THR A 83 12.76 -1.67 -15.80
C THR A 83 13.12 -0.89 -17.08
N GLU A 84 13.51 -1.56 -18.16
CA GLU A 84 13.85 -0.90 -19.42
C GLU A 84 12.62 -0.25 -20.07
N ALA A 85 11.46 -0.90 -20.02
CA ALA A 85 10.21 -0.33 -20.51
C ALA A 85 9.80 0.92 -19.74
N LEU A 86 9.92 0.89 -18.41
CA LEU A 86 9.68 2.07 -17.55
C LEU A 86 10.64 3.22 -17.88
N ARG A 87 11.94 2.94 -18.12
CA ARG A 87 12.92 3.97 -18.53
C ARG A 87 12.53 4.62 -19.86
N ARG A 88 12.18 3.83 -20.86
CA ARG A 88 11.78 4.36 -22.17
C ARG A 88 10.47 5.13 -22.17
N ARG A 89 9.68 4.98 -21.12
CA ARG A 89 8.43 5.72 -20.89
C ARG A 89 8.61 6.91 -19.95
N ASP A 90 9.84 7.24 -19.55
CA ASP A 90 10.15 8.28 -18.56
C ASP A 90 9.48 8.06 -17.20
N GLN A 91 9.23 6.77 -16.87
CA GLN A 91 8.64 6.33 -15.58
C GLN A 91 9.69 5.74 -14.63
N TRP A 92 10.97 5.88 -14.92
CA TRP A 92 12.06 5.42 -14.09
C TRP A 92 13.11 6.55 -13.86
N PRO A 93 13.57 6.77 -12.62
CA PRO A 93 13.21 6.06 -11.40
C PRO A 93 11.74 6.26 -11.03
N LEU A 94 11.17 5.25 -10.33
CA LEU A 94 9.79 5.37 -9.82
C LEU A 94 9.70 6.56 -8.87
N PRO A 95 8.59 7.30 -8.87
CA PRO A 95 8.42 8.43 -7.98
C PRO A 95 8.48 7.98 -6.51
N PRO A 96 8.96 8.84 -5.60
CA PRO A 96 8.97 8.53 -4.17
C PRO A 96 7.55 8.41 -3.63
N VAL A 97 7.41 7.68 -2.53
CA VAL A 97 6.13 7.64 -1.79
C VAL A 97 5.74 9.08 -1.43
N PRO A 98 4.51 9.53 -1.68
CA PRO A 98 4.10 10.93 -1.52
C PRO A 98 4.10 11.39 -0.05
N VAL A 99 4.13 10.46 0.90
CA VAL A 99 4.06 10.70 2.34
C VAL A 99 5.20 9.94 3.04
N HIS A 100 5.81 10.55 4.04
CA HIS A 100 6.74 9.83 4.91
C HIS A 100 5.96 8.86 5.82
N LEU A 101 6.25 7.56 5.74
CA LEU A 101 5.51 6.51 6.44
C LEU A 101 6.34 5.91 7.58
N ASP A 102 5.78 5.86 8.80
CA ASP A 102 6.32 5.04 9.88
C ASP A 102 5.94 3.56 9.65
N LEU A 103 6.90 2.76 9.23
CA LEU A 103 6.72 1.34 8.90
C LEU A 103 6.98 0.40 10.08
N ASP A 104 7.22 0.94 11.26
CA ASP A 104 7.58 0.18 12.45
C ASP A 104 6.37 -0.26 13.28
N SER A 105 5.24 0.40 13.07
CA SER A 105 3.98 0.05 13.73
C SER A 105 2.78 0.32 12.82
N ARG A 106 1.66 -0.38 13.05
CA ARG A 106 0.43 -0.14 12.30
C ARG A 106 -0.15 1.24 12.62
N ARG A 107 -0.16 1.59 13.90
CA ARG A 107 -0.65 2.89 14.34
C ARG A 107 0.23 4.02 13.79
N GLY A 108 1.55 3.88 13.85
CA GLY A 108 2.49 4.85 13.30
C GLY A 108 2.27 5.06 11.80
N LEU A 109 2.10 3.96 11.04
CA LEU A 109 1.80 4.01 9.62
C LEU A 109 0.51 4.81 9.33
N LEU A 110 -0.57 4.51 10.03
CA LEU A 110 -1.84 5.23 9.86
C LEU A 110 -1.72 6.69 10.33
N THR A 111 -1.00 6.95 11.42
CA THR A 111 -0.75 8.32 11.92
C THR A 111 0.05 9.15 10.92
N SER A 112 0.97 8.53 10.18
CA SER A 112 1.73 9.22 9.11
C SER A 112 0.85 9.73 7.98
N LEU A 113 -0.37 9.23 7.84
CA LEU A 113 -1.33 9.65 6.80
C LEU A 113 -2.22 10.81 7.25
N VAL A 114 -2.25 11.13 8.55
CA VAL A 114 -3.06 12.24 9.07
C VAL A 114 -2.53 13.56 8.51
N GLY A 115 -3.42 14.35 7.92
CA GLY A 115 -3.08 15.65 7.34
C GLY A 115 -2.36 15.60 5.99
N SER A 116 -2.10 14.40 5.43
CA SER A 116 -1.49 14.27 4.11
C SER A 116 -2.44 14.64 2.96
N GLU A 117 -3.76 14.64 3.24
CA GLU A 117 -4.81 14.81 2.22
C GLU A 117 -4.76 13.74 1.08
N GLU A 118 -3.92 12.71 1.21
CA GLU A 118 -3.89 11.60 0.26
C GLU A 118 -5.11 10.69 0.45
N ILE A 119 -5.78 10.39 -0.66
CA ILE A 119 -6.81 9.33 -0.67
C ILE A 119 -6.08 7.99 -0.57
N VAL A 120 -6.48 7.20 0.41
CA VAL A 120 -5.95 5.86 0.65
C VAL A 120 -7.07 4.83 0.61
N ALA A 121 -6.73 3.60 0.22
CA ALA A 121 -7.61 2.45 0.40
C ALA A 121 -7.10 1.61 1.57
N LEU A 122 -7.92 1.48 2.63
CA LEU A 122 -7.65 0.64 3.79
C LEU A 122 -8.33 -0.73 3.62
N HIS A 123 -7.54 -1.79 3.56
CA HIS A 123 -8.04 -3.16 3.34
C HIS A 123 -8.10 -3.96 4.64
N PRO A 124 -9.31 -4.39 5.09
CA PRO A 124 -9.49 -5.27 6.24
C PRO A 124 -9.54 -6.76 5.85
N GLU A 125 -8.63 -7.22 5.00
CA GLU A 125 -8.63 -8.51 4.28
C GLU A 125 -8.89 -9.74 5.18
N ARG A 126 -8.61 -9.67 6.50
CA ARG A 126 -8.93 -10.75 7.45
C ARG A 126 -10.43 -10.94 7.69
N ARG A 127 -11.20 -9.89 7.50
CA ARG A 127 -12.66 -9.90 7.71
C ARG A 127 -13.39 -10.11 6.40
N ASP A 128 -12.91 -9.41 5.38
CA ASP A 128 -13.49 -9.45 4.05
C ASP A 128 -12.41 -9.06 3.05
N PRO A 129 -11.89 -10.01 2.24
CA PRO A 129 -10.83 -9.75 1.28
C PRO A 129 -11.28 -8.85 0.11
N ASP A 130 -12.58 -8.78 -0.15
CA ASP A 130 -13.15 -8.03 -1.29
C ASP A 130 -13.53 -6.59 -0.92
N VAL A 131 -13.37 -6.20 0.35
CA VAL A 131 -13.74 -4.86 0.85
C VAL A 131 -12.50 -3.99 1.06
N CYS A 132 -12.60 -2.73 0.65
CA CYS A 132 -11.71 -1.66 1.09
C CYS A 132 -12.51 -0.40 1.47
N PHE A 133 -11.93 0.42 2.35
CA PHE A 133 -12.49 1.71 2.74
C PHE A 133 -11.60 2.80 2.12
N VAL A 134 -12.18 3.65 1.28
CA VAL A 134 -11.44 4.63 0.51
C VAL A 134 -11.75 6.04 1.00
N GLY A 135 -10.71 6.80 1.32
CA GLY A 135 -10.88 8.17 1.85
C GLY A 135 -9.58 8.76 2.36
N VAL A 136 -9.68 9.87 3.10
CA VAL A 136 -8.55 10.52 3.77
C VAL A 136 -8.57 10.23 5.26
N VAL A 137 -7.39 9.97 5.84
CA VAL A 137 -7.26 9.72 7.28
C VAL A 137 -7.33 11.03 8.04
N ARG A 138 -8.31 11.17 8.94
CA ARG A 138 -8.51 12.37 9.76
C ARG A 138 -7.86 12.25 11.12
N GLU A 139 -8.03 11.12 11.78
CA GLU A 139 -7.51 10.90 13.11
C GLU A 139 -7.20 9.42 13.35
N VAL A 140 -6.26 9.13 14.27
CA VAL A 140 -5.90 7.77 14.66
C VAL A 140 -5.87 7.66 16.19
N GLY A 141 -6.81 6.91 16.72
CA GLY A 141 -6.86 6.53 18.13
C GLY A 141 -6.03 5.29 18.45
N GLU A 142 -6.25 4.75 19.64
CA GLU A 142 -5.55 3.54 20.08
C GLU A 142 -6.00 2.30 19.27
N HIS A 143 -7.31 2.17 19.05
CA HIS A 143 -7.93 1.00 18.41
C HIS A 143 -8.71 1.33 17.14
N TRP A 144 -8.78 2.59 16.74
CA TRP A 144 -9.55 3.05 15.59
C TRP A 144 -8.76 4.04 14.73
N VAL A 145 -9.09 4.07 13.47
CA VAL A 145 -8.71 5.10 12.50
C VAL A 145 -9.99 5.75 11.99
N GLU A 146 -10.02 7.06 11.96
CA GLU A 146 -11.14 7.85 11.46
C GLU A 146 -10.87 8.27 10.03
N LEU A 147 -11.80 7.92 9.15
CA LEU A 147 -11.71 8.14 7.71
C LEU A 147 -12.87 9.06 7.28
N LEU A 148 -12.56 10.11 6.53
CA LEU A 148 -13.55 10.78 5.70
C LEU A 148 -13.56 10.04 4.36
N GLU A 149 -14.62 9.26 4.14
CA GLU A 149 -14.70 8.38 2.98
C GLU A 149 -15.17 9.14 1.74
N VAL A 150 -14.77 8.62 0.58
CA VAL A 150 -15.26 9.07 -0.73
C VAL A 150 -15.96 7.89 -1.39
N THR A 151 -17.17 8.15 -1.92
CA THR A 151 -17.97 7.13 -2.58
C THR A 151 -17.41 6.74 -3.95
N THR A 152 -17.88 5.62 -4.50
CA THR A 152 -17.57 5.20 -5.87
C THR A 152 -18.06 6.16 -6.94
N ALA A 153 -18.98 7.08 -6.58
CA ALA A 153 -19.44 8.18 -7.42
C ALA A 153 -18.59 9.47 -7.27
N ALA A 154 -17.43 9.34 -6.60
CA ALA A 154 -16.52 10.46 -6.29
C ALA A 154 -17.19 11.59 -5.50
N GLN A 155 -18.02 11.25 -4.54
CA GLN A 155 -18.67 12.20 -3.62
C GLN A 155 -18.12 11.97 -2.22
N TRP A 156 -17.66 13.05 -1.58
CA TRP A 156 -17.23 12.98 -0.18
C TRP A 156 -18.42 12.74 0.74
N GLU A 157 -18.25 11.85 1.70
CA GLU A 157 -19.23 11.67 2.77
C GLU A 157 -19.28 12.93 3.66
N THR A 158 -20.42 13.14 4.30
CA THR A 158 -20.64 14.32 5.17
C THR A 158 -20.14 14.11 6.60
N ALA A 159 -19.83 12.86 6.97
CA ALA A 159 -19.34 12.47 8.28
C ALA A 159 -18.21 11.48 8.13
N THR A 160 -17.32 11.49 9.12
CA THR A 160 -16.25 10.50 9.23
C THR A 160 -16.78 9.17 9.77
N THR A 161 -16.09 8.08 9.42
CA THR A 161 -16.35 6.74 9.97
C THR A 161 -15.14 6.20 10.69
N ARG A 162 -15.36 5.41 11.74
CA ARG A 162 -14.29 4.75 12.48
C ARG A 162 -14.14 3.31 12.05
N ARG A 163 -12.90 2.93 11.78
CA ARG A 163 -12.50 1.59 11.39
C ARG A 163 -11.49 1.05 12.41
N ALA A 164 -11.52 -0.28 12.65
CA ALA A 164 -10.59 -0.88 13.60
C ALA A 164 -9.15 -0.87 13.04
N VAL A 165 -8.21 -0.27 13.77
CA VAL A 165 -6.79 -0.26 13.40
C VAL A 165 -6.26 -1.67 13.18
N GLU A 166 -6.64 -2.64 14.03
CA GLU A 166 -6.20 -4.03 13.93
C GLU A 166 -6.69 -4.75 12.68
N ALA A 167 -7.77 -4.29 12.07
CA ALA A 167 -8.32 -4.91 10.87
C ALA A 167 -7.49 -4.60 9.63
N VAL A 168 -6.79 -3.45 9.59
CA VAL A 168 -6.02 -3.01 8.43
C VAL A 168 -4.83 -3.95 8.19
N THR A 169 -4.79 -4.53 7.00
CA THR A 169 -3.77 -5.49 6.56
C THR A 169 -2.94 -5.00 5.38
N ARG A 170 -3.52 -4.10 4.57
CA ARG A 170 -2.90 -3.42 3.44
C ARG A 170 -3.42 -1.98 3.37
N ILE A 171 -2.59 -1.09 2.86
CA ILE A 171 -2.95 0.30 2.55
C ILE A 171 -2.43 0.60 1.15
N ASP A 172 -3.31 0.98 0.25
CA ASP A 172 -2.93 1.46 -1.07
C ASP A 172 -2.98 2.99 -1.12
N LEU A 173 -2.04 3.59 -1.84
CA LEU A 173 -1.86 5.04 -1.97
C LEU A 173 -1.62 5.40 -3.43
N ALA A 174 -2.25 6.49 -3.85
CA ALA A 174 -2.05 7.12 -5.15
C ALA A 174 -2.06 6.13 -6.33
N GLY A 175 -2.86 5.09 -6.24
CA GLY A 175 -3.17 4.19 -7.34
C GLY A 175 -4.03 4.88 -8.39
N GLY A 176 -4.26 4.20 -9.50
CA GLY A 176 -5.06 4.75 -10.59
C GLY A 176 -6.49 5.08 -10.14
N TYR A 177 -7.07 4.27 -9.26
CA TYR A 177 -8.42 4.47 -8.74
C TYR A 177 -8.48 5.65 -7.76
N GLU A 178 -7.58 5.73 -6.77
CA GLU A 178 -7.50 6.84 -5.81
C GLU A 178 -7.23 8.17 -6.53
N SER A 179 -6.36 8.14 -7.54
CA SER A 179 -6.04 9.32 -8.36
C SER A 179 -7.27 9.80 -9.18
N ALA A 180 -8.04 8.87 -9.74
CA ALA A 180 -9.26 9.18 -10.46
C ALA A 180 -10.34 9.76 -9.52
N LEU A 181 -10.51 9.17 -8.32
CA LEU A 181 -11.41 9.72 -7.31
C LEU A 181 -11.02 11.14 -6.92
N ARG A 182 -9.73 11.38 -6.66
CA ARG A 182 -9.24 12.73 -6.32
C ARG A 182 -9.48 13.75 -7.43
N LEU A 183 -9.30 13.34 -8.69
CA LEU A 183 -9.52 14.21 -9.85
C LEU A 183 -10.98 14.64 -9.94
N VAL A 184 -11.93 13.75 -9.68
CA VAL A 184 -13.36 14.00 -9.82
C VAL A 184 -13.97 14.62 -8.56
N ALA A 185 -13.65 14.10 -7.38
CA ALA A 185 -14.19 14.59 -6.10
C ALA A 185 -13.56 15.92 -5.66
N GLY A 186 -12.38 16.26 -6.17
CA GLY A 186 -11.61 17.40 -5.71
C GLY A 186 -10.98 17.18 -4.32
N PRO A 187 -10.48 18.25 -3.65
CA PRO A 187 -9.90 18.17 -2.32
C PRO A 187 -10.95 17.74 -1.29
N ALA A 188 -10.49 17.02 -0.28
CA ALA A 188 -11.36 16.62 0.82
C ALA A 188 -11.86 17.84 1.60
N PRO A 189 -13.15 17.92 1.95
CA PRO A 189 -13.68 19.00 2.78
C PRO A 189 -12.99 18.97 4.16
N ARG A 190 -12.84 20.15 4.78
CA ARG A 190 -12.21 20.33 6.10
C ARG A 190 -13.17 19.99 7.23
#